data_4ef0eee4bdef2c6de44d9ffcdcafe4ad
#
_entry.id   4ef0eee4bdef2c6de44d9ffcdcafe4ad
#
_cell.length_a   1.000
_cell.length_b   1.000
_cell.length_c   1.000
_cell.angle_alpha   90.00
_cell.angle_beta   90.00
_cell.angle_gamma   90.00
#
_symmetry.space_group_name_H-M   'P 1'
#
loop_
_entity.id
_entity.type
_entity.pdbx_description
1 polymer ?
#
loop_
_entity_poly.entity_id
_entity_poly.type
_entity_poly.pdbx_seq_one_letter_code
_entity_poly.pdbx_strand_id
1 'polypeptide(L)'
;MPTNLELKARTDNQSIAAVLQRLKARDLGLVKQTDTYFVFRPGRLKLREMNSSRSELIWYQRPNSHHRRYSNFKRIPVKDPQSLKNILASSIGVKAVVKKKRRVYLFKNARIHIDAVENLGTFIEFEVMVTKGRVQAQDLLSFLRRAFNVKSRSILVTSYCDLINRLRKKPK
;
A
#
# COMPACT_ATOMS: atom_id res chain seq x y z
N MET A 1 18.04 1.95 -6.09
CA MET A 1 16.85 1.28 -5.51
C MET A 1 15.63 2.11 -5.89
N PRO A 2 14.55 1.54 -6.45
CA PRO A 2 13.36 2.31 -6.78
C PRO A 2 12.76 2.96 -5.53
N THR A 3 12.31 4.20 -5.69
CA THR A 3 11.75 5.00 -4.61
C THR A 3 10.37 5.50 -5.00
N ASN A 4 9.38 5.28 -4.14
CA ASN A 4 8.04 5.85 -4.24
C ASN A 4 7.83 6.94 -3.19
N LEU A 5 7.09 7.97 -3.55
CA LEU A 5 6.49 8.91 -2.62
C LEU A 5 5.02 8.50 -2.41
N GLU A 6 4.65 8.20 -1.17
CA GLU A 6 3.36 7.59 -0.84
C GLU A 6 2.49 8.51 0.02
N LEU A 7 1.19 8.46 -0.21
CA LEU A 7 0.17 9.00 0.69
C LEU A 7 -0.98 8.01 0.78
N LYS A 8 -1.46 7.74 2.00
CA LYS A 8 -2.61 6.89 2.27
C LYS A 8 -3.61 7.63 3.12
N ALA A 9 -4.90 7.49 2.80
CA ALA A 9 -5.98 8.12 3.56
C ALA A 9 -7.20 7.19 3.65
N ARG A 10 -8.02 7.36 4.69
CA ARG A 10 -9.37 6.80 4.71
C ARG A 10 -10.24 7.54 3.70
N THR A 11 -11.18 6.83 3.11
CA THR A 11 -12.15 7.40 2.16
C THR A 11 -13.51 6.75 2.30
N ASP A 12 -14.57 7.53 2.01
CA ASP A 12 -15.95 7.07 1.91
C ASP A 12 -16.37 6.66 0.49
N ASN A 13 -15.50 6.85 -0.49
CA ASN A 13 -15.66 6.47 -1.89
C ASN A 13 -16.65 7.30 -2.74
N GLN A 14 -17.39 8.26 -2.20
CA GLN A 14 -18.51 8.90 -2.90
C GLN A 14 -18.13 9.70 -4.16
N SER A 15 -16.94 10.30 -4.20
CA SER A 15 -16.50 11.16 -5.32
C SER A 15 -15.36 10.59 -6.17
N ILE A 16 -14.81 9.45 -5.79
CA ILE A 16 -13.59 8.91 -6.39
C ILE A 16 -13.76 8.59 -7.88
N ALA A 17 -14.88 7.96 -8.26
CA ALA A 17 -15.14 7.58 -9.64
C ALA A 17 -15.17 8.79 -10.58
N ALA A 18 -15.85 9.88 -10.19
CA ALA A 18 -15.92 11.10 -10.98
C ALA A 18 -14.54 11.75 -11.15
N VAL A 19 -13.70 11.75 -10.11
CA VAL A 19 -12.34 12.28 -10.19
C VAL A 19 -11.47 11.43 -11.11
N LEU A 20 -11.52 10.10 -11.00
CA LEU A 20 -10.77 9.18 -11.86
C LEU A 20 -11.15 9.36 -13.34
N GLN A 21 -12.44 9.52 -13.64
CA GLN A 21 -12.93 9.78 -15.00
C GLN A 21 -12.42 11.14 -15.50
N ARG A 22 -12.55 12.21 -14.72
CA ARG A 22 -12.06 13.55 -15.08
C ARG A 22 -10.55 13.57 -15.34
N LEU A 23 -9.78 12.82 -14.57
CA LEU A 23 -8.34 12.68 -14.75
C LEU A 23 -7.98 11.75 -15.92
N LYS A 24 -8.95 11.06 -16.49
CA LYS A 24 -8.73 10.00 -17.50
C LYS A 24 -7.71 8.98 -17.01
N ALA A 25 -7.80 8.63 -15.71
CA ALA A 25 -6.91 7.64 -15.10
C ALA A 25 -7.21 6.25 -15.68
N ARG A 26 -6.18 5.58 -16.18
CA ARG A 26 -6.32 4.26 -16.80
C ARG A 26 -6.56 3.20 -15.73
N ASP A 27 -7.67 2.48 -15.82
CA ASP A 27 -7.98 1.35 -14.94
C ASP A 27 -7.10 0.14 -15.30
N LEU A 28 -6.38 -0.38 -14.33
CA LEU A 28 -5.54 -1.57 -14.45
C LEU A 28 -6.20 -2.81 -13.84
N GLY A 29 -7.44 -2.68 -13.37
CA GLY A 29 -8.24 -3.78 -12.85
C GLY A 29 -8.18 -3.97 -11.34
N LEU A 30 -8.90 -5.02 -10.90
CA LEU A 30 -9.05 -5.42 -9.52
C LEU A 30 -8.08 -6.57 -9.18
N VAL A 31 -7.36 -6.42 -8.08
CA VAL A 31 -6.44 -7.43 -7.56
C VAL A 31 -6.84 -7.81 -6.14
N LYS A 32 -7.08 -9.10 -5.89
CA LYS A 32 -7.18 -9.65 -4.54
C LYS A 32 -5.77 -9.88 -4.01
N GLN A 33 -5.46 -9.34 -2.84
CA GLN A 33 -4.12 -9.42 -2.25
C GLN A 33 -4.21 -9.92 -0.82
N THR A 34 -3.31 -10.87 -0.49
CA THR A 34 -3.01 -11.25 0.88
C THR A 34 -1.54 -10.90 1.15
N ASP A 35 -1.30 -9.97 2.06
CA ASP A 35 0.02 -9.58 2.51
C ASP A 35 0.29 -10.22 3.89
N THR A 36 1.15 -11.24 3.95
CA THR A 36 1.64 -11.83 5.21
C THR A 36 2.90 -11.08 5.65
N TYR A 37 2.80 -10.32 6.73
CA TYR A 37 3.93 -9.58 7.31
C TYR A 37 4.63 -10.44 8.36
N PHE A 38 5.97 -10.42 8.33
CA PHE A 38 6.81 -11.15 9.26
C PHE A 38 7.42 -10.23 10.32
N VAL A 39 7.85 -10.80 11.43
CA VAL A 39 8.58 -10.08 12.48
C VAL A 39 10.01 -9.86 11.98
N PHE A 40 10.29 -8.67 11.45
CA PHE A 40 11.56 -8.36 10.80
C PHE A 40 11.99 -6.91 11.06
N ARG A 41 13.30 -6.72 11.27
CA ARG A 41 13.96 -5.41 11.37
C ARG A 41 15.36 -5.50 10.74
N PRO A 42 15.87 -4.39 10.13
CA PRO A 42 15.23 -3.10 9.92
C PRO A 42 14.21 -3.16 8.77
N GLY A 43 13.22 -2.28 8.80
CA GLY A 43 12.16 -2.20 7.79
C GLY A 43 11.01 -3.17 7.99
N ARG A 44 10.34 -3.51 6.90
CA ARG A 44 9.22 -4.46 6.87
C ARG A 44 9.43 -5.50 5.79
N LEU A 45 9.21 -6.75 6.15
CA LEU A 45 9.23 -7.90 5.23
C LEU A 45 7.83 -8.47 5.12
N LYS A 46 7.37 -8.70 3.89
CA LYS A 46 6.08 -9.35 3.64
C LYS A 46 6.12 -10.24 2.42
N LEU A 47 5.41 -11.34 2.48
CA LEU A 47 5.01 -12.12 1.33
C LEU A 47 3.66 -11.61 0.85
N ARG A 48 3.57 -11.24 -0.43
CA ARG A 48 2.35 -10.82 -1.11
C ARG A 48 1.89 -11.91 -2.05
N GLU A 49 0.67 -12.36 -1.88
CA GLU A 49 -0.01 -13.29 -2.77
C GLU A 49 -1.12 -12.52 -3.50
N MET A 50 -1.17 -12.65 -4.85
CA MET A 50 -2.09 -11.89 -5.71
C MET A 50 -2.87 -12.83 -6.61
N ASN A 51 -4.22 -12.74 -6.58
CA ASN A 51 -5.12 -13.51 -7.46
C ASN A 51 -4.80 -15.01 -7.54
N SER A 52 -4.26 -15.59 -6.49
CA SER A 52 -3.85 -16.99 -6.37
C SER A 52 -2.80 -17.48 -7.40
N SER A 53 -2.20 -16.59 -8.17
CA SER A 53 -1.28 -16.95 -9.27
C SER A 53 0.08 -16.24 -9.23
N ARG A 54 0.18 -15.11 -8.55
CA ARG A 54 1.42 -14.31 -8.48
C ARG A 54 1.79 -14.06 -7.05
N SER A 55 3.06 -14.26 -6.72
CA SER A 55 3.56 -14.00 -5.37
C SER A 55 4.90 -13.29 -5.42
N GLU A 56 5.11 -12.39 -4.47
CA GLU A 56 6.32 -11.58 -4.34
C GLU A 56 6.73 -11.49 -2.88
N LEU A 57 8.01 -11.69 -2.59
CA LEU A 57 8.60 -11.29 -1.32
C LEU A 57 9.05 -9.84 -1.44
N ILE A 58 8.57 -8.99 -0.54
CA ILE A 58 8.79 -7.55 -0.56
C ILE A 58 9.43 -7.12 0.75
N TRP A 59 10.62 -6.55 0.65
CA TRP A 59 11.23 -5.81 1.75
C TRP A 59 11.18 -4.32 1.45
N TYR A 60 10.83 -3.51 2.45
CA TYR A 60 10.83 -2.07 2.28
C TYR A 60 11.12 -1.33 3.59
N GLN A 61 11.70 -0.15 3.43
CA GLN A 61 11.89 0.82 4.50
C GLN A 61 11.13 2.10 4.19
N ARG A 62 10.35 2.54 5.15
CA ARG A 62 9.59 3.78 5.08
C ARG A 62 9.45 4.38 6.47
N PRO A 63 9.78 5.68 6.66
CA PRO A 63 9.52 6.36 7.92
C PRO A 63 8.02 6.47 8.18
N ASN A 64 7.60 6.29 9.43
CA ASN A 64 6.24 6.59 9.88
C ASN A 64 6.14 8.10 10.15
N SER A 65 5.99 8.90 9.10
CA SER A 65 5.94 10.36 9.17
C SER A 65 4.70 10.89 8.46
N HIS A 66 4.16 12.02 8.94
CA HIS A 66 3.12 12.77 8.24
C HIS A 66 3.66 13.49 7.00
N HIS A 67 4.96 13.78 6.99
CA HIS A 67 5.66 14.48 5.93
C HIS A 67 6.51 13.51 5.12
N ARG A 68 6.48 13.63 3.78
CA ARG A 68 7.41 13.01 2.81
C ARG A 68 7.71 11.53 3.06
N ARG A 69 6.74 10.66 2.80
CA ARG A 69 6.89 9.21 2.94
C ARG A 69 7.55 8.60 1.70
N TYR A 70 8.85 8.73 1.61
CA TYR A 70 9.63 8.00 0.63
C TYR A 70 9.79 6.56 1.11
N SER A 71 9.44 5.61 0.23
CA SER A 71 9.58 4.17 0.47
C SER A 71 10.63 3.62 -0.47
N ASN A 72 11.71 3.10 0.10
CA ASN A 72 12.70 2.32 -0.63
C ASN A 72 12.33 0.85 -0.51
N PHE A 73 12.28 0.14 -1.63
CA PHE A 73 11.84 -1.25 -1.63
C PHE A 73 12.67 -2.13 -2.56
N LYS A 74 12.71 -3.42 -2.19
CA LYS A 74 13.15 -4.53 -3.05
C LYS A 74 12.04 -5.54 -3.13
N ARG A 75 11.85 -6.15 -4.28
CA ARG A 75 10.88 -7.22 -4.47
C ARG A 75 11.46 -8.28 -5.39
N ILE A 76 11.14 -9.53 -5.09
CA ILE A 76 11.48 -10.69 -5.89
C ILE A 76 10.23 -11.55 -6.10
N PRO A 77 10.05 -12.13 -7.29
CA PRO A 77 8.98 -13.09 -7.51
C PRO A 77 9.24 -14.36 -6.68
N VAL A 78 8.15 -14.99 -6.22
CA VAL A 78 8.19 -16.22 -5.44
C VAL A 78 7.40 -17.29 -6.18
N LYS A 79 8.05 -18.40 -6.53
CA LYS A 79 7.42 -19.53 -7.24
C LYS A 79 6.61 -20.40 -6.28
N ASP A 80 7.14 -20.66 -5.09
CA ASP A 80 6.47 -21.45 -4.05
C ASP A 80 6.20 -20.58 -2.81
N PRO A 81 5.07 -19.85 -2.77
CA PRO A 81 4.74 -18.98 -1.66
C PRO A 81 4.39 -19.75 -0.38
N GLN A 82 3.88 -20.98 -0.49
CA GLN A 82 3.50 -21.74 0.69
C GLN A 82 4.71 -22.21 1.49
N SER A 83 5.70 -22.80 0.82
CA SER A 83 6.94 -23.22 1.49
C SER A 83 7.69 -22.04 2.07
N LEU A 84 7.81 -20.93 1.33
CA LEU A 84 8.46 -19.72 1.83
C LEU A 84 7.72 -19.16 3.05
N LYS A 85 6.39 -19.12 3.02
CA LYS A 85 5.57 -18.66 4.14
C LYS A 85 5.82 -19.51 5.39
N ASN A 86 5.84 -20.82 5.25
CA ASN A 86 6.08 -21.75 6.36
C ASN A 86 7.47 -21.56 6.97
N ILE A 87 8.51 -21.46 6.13
CA ILE A 87 9.88 -21.21 6.58
C ILE A 87 9.97 -19.89 7.36
N LEU A 88 9.48 -18.79 6.79
CA LEU A 88 9.54 -17.48 7.45
C LEU A 88 8.67 -17.41 8.70
N ALA A 89 7.51 -18.06 8.70
CA ALA A 89 6.65 -18.12 9.89
C ALA A 89 7.33 -18.86 11.05
N SER A 90 8.00 -19.98 10.76
CA SER A 90 8.72 -20.78 11.76
C SER A 90 10.00 -20.11 12.23
N SER A 91 10.73 -19.42 11.34
CA SER A 91 12.04 -18.84 11.65
C SER A 91 11.95 -17.50 12.37
N ILE A 92 11.09 -16.60 11.91
CA ILE A 92 11.01 -15.21 12.40
C ILE A 92 9.62 -14.80 12.88
N GLY A 93 8.62 -15.64 12.68
CA GLY A 93 7.23 -15.42 13.13
C GLY A 93 6.42 -14.49 12.23
N VAL A 94 5.10 -14.68 12.28
CA VAL A 94 4.12 -13.84 11.58
C VAL A 94 3.67 -12.69 12.47
N LYS A 95 3.80 -11.47 11.96
CA LYS A 95 3.38 -10.26 12.63
C LYS A 95 1.90 -9.95 12.42
N ALA A 96 1.44 -9.99 11.16
CA ALA A 96 0.03 -9.78 10.79
C ALA A 96 -0.23 -10.29 9.38
N VAL A 97 -1.48 -10.61 9.10
CA VAL A 97 -1.99 -10.89 7.76
C VAL A 97 -2.99 -9.81 7.38
N VAL A 98 -2.81 -9.21 6.21
CA VAL A 98 -3.66 -8.15 5.66
C VAL A 98 -4.28 -8.65 4.36
N LYS A 99 -5.59 -8.85 4.36
CA LYS A 99 -6.36 -9.20 3.16
C LYS A 99 -7.07 -7.98 2.62
N LYS A 100 -7.02 -7.79 1.30
CA LYS A 100 -7.66 -6.64 0.65
C LYS A 100 -8.04 -6.92 -0.79
N LYS A 101 -9.05 -6.20 -1.26
CA LYS A 101 -9.37 -6.02 -2.68
C LYS A 101 -8.84 -4.65 -3.08
N ARG A 102 -7.94 -4.61 -4.06
CA ARG A 102 -7.28 -3.38 -4.54
C ARG A 102 -7.66 -3.14 -5.99
N ARG A 103 -8.33 -2.04 -6.29
CA ARG A 103 -8.46 -1.55 -7.66
C ARG A 103 -7.34 -0.56 -7.94
N VAL A 104 -6.64 -0.75 -9.07
CA VAL A 104 -5.44 0.00 -9.42
C VAL A 104 -5.74 0.87 -10.62
N TYR A 105 -5.39 2.17 -10.53
CA TYR A 105 -5.44 3.11 -11.64
C TYR A 105 -4.06 3.71 -11.86
N LEU A 106 -3.77 4.03 -13.13
CA LEU A 106 -2.54 4.72 -13.52
C LEU A 106 -2.87 6.12 -14.01
N PHE A 107 -2.22 7.12 -13.42
CA PHE A 107 -2.25 8.51 -13.87
C PHE A 107 -0.83 9.07 -13.89
N LYS A 108 -0.31 9.39 -15.10
CA LYS A 108 1.11 9.74 -15.29
C LYS A 108 2.01 8.64 -14.70
N ASN A 109 2.98 9.01 -13.85
CA ASN A 109 3.84 8.08 -13.10
C ASN A 109 3.32 7.76 -11.68
N ALA A 110 2.04 8.01 -11.42
CA ALA A 110 1.40 7.68 -10.15
C ALA A 110 0.44 6.49 -10.31
N ARG A 111 0.48 5.57 -9.35
CA ARG A 111 -0.56 4.58 -9.12
C ARG A 111 -1.53 5.10 -8.07
N ILE A 112 -2.81 5.01 -8.38
CA ILE A 112 -3.90 5.34 -7.47
C ILE A 112 -4.56 4.01 -7.10
N HIS A 113 -4.55 3.67 -5.83
CA HIS A 113 -5.13 2.44 -5.31
C HIS A 113 -6.39 2.76 -4.51
N ILE A 114 -7.46 2.03 -4.80
CA ILE A 114 -8.65 1.99 -3.97
C ILE A 114 -8.67 0.63 -3.29
N ASP A 115 -8.44 0.63 -1.98
CA ASP A 115 -8.30 -0.56 -1.17
C ASP A 115 -9.53 -0.78 -0.29
N ALA A 116 -10.23 -1.90 -0.46
CA ALA A 116 -11.13 -2.42 0.55
C ALA A 116 -10.35 -3.44 1.39
N VAL A 117 -10.02 -3.08 2.62
CA VAL A 117 -9.20 -3.89 3.53
C VAL A 117 -10.08 -4.55 4.57
N GLU A 118 -9.96 -5.88 4.69
CA GLU A 118 -10.73 -6.66 5.64
C GLU A 118 -10.51 -6.15 7.07
N ASN A 119 -11.60 -5.94 7.80
CA ASN A 119 -11.64 -5.40 9.17
C ASN A 119 -11.12 -3.96 9.35
N LEU A 120 -10.76 -3.24 8.29
CA LEU A 120 -10.26 -1.88 8.39
C LEU A 120 -11.09 -0.84 7.63
N GLY A 121 -11.84 -1.27 6.59
CA GLY A 121 -12.64 -0.39 5.73
C GLY A 121 -11.91 0.02 4.45
N THR A 122 -12.32 1.16 3.87
CA THR A 122 -11.88 1.61 2.55
C THR A 122 -10.84 2.73 2.64
N PHE A 123 -9.86 2.65 1.74
CA PHE A 123 -8.73 3.58 1.70
C PHE A 123 -8.40 3.96 0.26
N ILE A 124 -7.88 5.17 0.11
CA ILE A 124 -7.19 5.61 -1.10
C ILE A 124 -5.68 5.71 -0.82
N GLU A 125 -4.87 5.22 -1.73
CA GLU A 125 -3.41 5.32 -1.64
C GLU A 125 -2.83 5.83 -2.95
N PHE A 126 -1.98 6.84 -2.88
CA PHE A 126 -1.21 7.33 -4.01
C PHE A 126 0.23 6.85 -3.86
N GLU A 127 0.77 6.24 -4.92
CA GLU A 127 2.18 5.87 -5.04
C GLU A 127 2.77 6.58 -6.26
N VAL A 128 3.53 7.63 -6.04
CA VAL A 128 4.20 8.39 -7.11
C VAL A 128 5.64 7.90 -7.25
N MET A 129 5.99 7.34 -8.40
CA MET A 129 7.37 6.94 -8.68
C MET A 129 8.27 8.17 -8.84
N VAL A 130 9.39 8.18 -8.12
CA VAL A 130 10.40 9.24 -8.24
C VAL A 130 11.30 8.96 -9.44
N THR A 131 10.88 9.42 -10.62
CA THR A 131 11.61 9.18 -11.90
C THR A 131 12.38 10.41 -12.39
N LYS A 132 11.83 11.60 -12.17
CA LYS A 132 12.38 12.89 -12.65
C LYS A 132 12.73 13.86 -11.52
N GLY A 133 12.99 13.33 -10.31
CA GLY A 133 13.33 14.11 -9.13
C GLY A 133 12.19 14.21 -8.11
N ARG A 134 12.58 14.61 -6.89
CA ARG A 134 11.65 14.65 -5.73
C ARG A 134 10.61 15.75 -5.82
N VAL A 135 10.96 16.90 -6.39
CA VAL A 135 10.05 18.06 -6.51
C VAL A 135 8.85 17.68 -7.36
N GLN A 136 9.07 17.11 -8.56
CA GLN A 136 8.00 16.71 -9.46
C GLN A 136 7.10 15.62 -8.85
N ALA A 137 7.67 14.69 -8.08
CA ALA A 137 6.88 13.69 -7.38
C ALA A 137 6.01 14.33 -6.28
N GLN A 138 6.52 15.33 -5.56
CA GLN A 138 5.77 16.08 -4.54
C GLN A 138 4.64 16.90 -5.18
N ASP A 139 4.88 17.55 -6.31
CA ASP A 139 3.88 18.34 -7.04
C ASP A 139 2.73 17.45 -7.51
N LEU A 140 3.05 16.29 -8.10
CA LEU A 140 2.04 15.33 -8.53
C LEU A 140 1.24 14.77 -7.35
N LEU A 141 1.90 14.41 -6.25
CA LEU A 141 1.21 13.93 -5.05
C LEU A 141 0.30 15.01 -4.45
N SER A 142 0.76 16.27 -4.42
CA SER A 142 -0.02 17.42 -3.94
C SER A 142 -1.22 17.70 -4.84
N PHE A 143 -1.05 17.59 -6.15
CA PHE A 143 -2.14 17.68 -7.13
C PHE A 143 -3.19 16.58 -6.87
N LEU A 144 -2.78 15.31 -6.77
CA LEU A 144 -3.69 14.19 -6.50
C LEU A 144 -4.43 14.38 -5.19
N ARG A 145 -3.72 14.78 -4.12
CA ARG A 145 -4.33 15.06 -2.82
C ARG A 145 -5.46 16.10 -2.93
N ARG A 146 -5.23 17.20 -3.67
CA ARG A 146 -6.26 18.23 -3.90
C ARG A 146 -7.39 17.71 -4.79
N ALA A 147 -7.07 17.04 -5.90
CA ALA A 147 -8.06 16.52 -6.85
C ALA A 147 -9.06 15.56 -6.20
N PHE A 148 -8.58 14.70 -5.28
CA PHE A 148 -9.40 13.75 -4.52
C PHE A 148 -9.90 14.31 -3.17
N ASN A 149 -9.70 15.60 -2.91
CA ASN A 149 -10.13 16.29 -1.68
C ASN A 149 -9.70 15.56 -0.38
N VAL A 150 -8.49 14.98 -0.37
CA VAL A 150 -7.99 14.22 0.78
C VAL A 150 -7.65 15.18 1.93
N LYS A 151 -8.47 15.14 2.97
CA LYS A 151 -8.29 15.97 4.17
C LYS A 151 -7.09 15.50 5.01
N SER A 152 -6.40 16.43 5.67
CA SER A 152 -5.25 16.10 6.53
C SER A 152 -5.62 15.10 7.62
N ARG A 153 -6.80 15.22 8.23
CA ARG A 153 -7.31 14.33 9.29
C ARG A 153 -7.56 12.89 8.84
N SER A 154 -7.75 12.64 7.54
CA SER A 154 -7.96 11.29 6.99
C SER A 154 -6.66 10.59 6.62
N ILE A 155 -5.52 11.31 6.61
CA ILE A 155 -4.22 10.76 6.23
C ILE A 155 -3.72 9.81 7.33
N LEU A 156 -3.31 8.61 6.91
CA LEU A 156 -2.74 7.59 7.78
C LEU A 156 -1.23 7.55 7.67
N VAL A 157 -0.54 7.60 8.79
CA VAL A 157 0.93 7.45 8.87
C VAL A 157 1.36 5.99 9.05
N THR A 158 0.47 5.17 9.58
CA THR A 158 0.72 3.77 9.90
C THR A 158 0.42 2.85 8.71
N SER A 159 1.01 1.65 8.70
CA SER A 159 0.70 0.62 7.71
C SER A 159 -0.59 -0.13 8.07
N TYR A 160 -1.19 -0.84 7.10
CA TYR A 160 -2.30 -1.74 7.40
C TYR A 160 -1.91 -2.83 8.41
N CYS A 161 -0.67 -3.32 8.33
CA CYS A 161 -0.11 -4.25 9.32
C CYS A 161 -0.18 -3.69 10.75
N ASP A 162 0.21 -2.43 10.93
CA ASP A 162 0.17 -1.79 12.25
C ASP A 162 -1.27 -1.57 12.73
N LEU A 163 -2.20 -1.24 11.81
CA LEU A 163 -3.63 -1.09 12.13
C LEU A 163 -4.27 -2.42 12.55
N ILE A 164 -4.01 -3.52 11.82
CA ILE A 164 -4.50 -4.86 12.17
C ILE A 164 -3.97 -5.29 13.54
N ASN A 165 -2.68 -5.05 13.82
CA ASN A 165 -2.11 -5.38 15.12
C ASN A 165 -2.73 -4.60 16.28
N ARG A 166 -3.13 -3.34 16.06
CA ARG A 166 -3.85 -2.56 17.08
C ARG A 166 -5.24 -3.11 17.37
N LEU A 167 -5.95 -3.60 16.33
CA LEU A 167 -7.26 -4.23 16.52
C LEU A 167 -7.15 -5.51 17.36
N ARG A 168 -6.11 -6.33 17.14
CA ARG A 168 -5.88 -7.58 17.89
C ARG A 168 -5.50 -7.35 19.35
N LYS A 169 -4.95 -6.18 19.68
CA LYS A 169 -4.53 -5.83 21.06
C LYS A 169 -5.59 -5.11 21.87
N LYS A 170 -6.74 -4.74 21.28
CA LYS A 170 -7.87 -4.22 22.06
C LYS A 170 -8.51 -5.40 22.78
N PRO A 171 -8.60 -5.41 24.13
CA PRO A 171 -9.39 -6.41 24.84
C PRO A 171 -10.84 -6.32 24.35
N LYS A 172 -11.50 -7.48 24.28
CA LYS A 172 -12.94 -7.57 24.01
C LYS A 172 -13.73 -6.95 25.16
#